data_f550217d54280051316a42e0f1e4cc38
#
_entry.id   f550217d54280051316a42e0f1e4cc38
#
_cell.length_a   1.000
_cell.length_b   1.000
_cell.length_c   1.000
_cell.angle_alpha   90.00
_cell.angle_beta   90.00
_cell.angle_gamma   90.00
#
_symmetry.space_group_name_H-M   'P 1'
#
loop_
_entity.id
_entity.type
_entity.pdbx_description
1 polymer ?
#
loop_
_entity_poly.entity_id
_entity_poly.type
_entity_poly.pdbx_seq_one_letter_code
_entity_poly.pdbx_strand_id
1 'polypeptide(L)'
;MVTLTLFVSALVINGMTKAQPVVTSLEGIQQNLPLLALILLVPLISIPLKAGGYFYSIKFFLKKWEDRPRLAFFGLSSSLALISPILNMGSVKIVHEMVEELKINPVILGKSYLIGFTSSMLWSPYFASVAIVLYEVGGQFNQYIGLGLTAALIQLVIGNLLFRHSSRKMELSKEARDQSTETGGKDEIEEKAHFKNLWKIFFMILSMIFSLLLLEYVTHISMLTLVSLIAVIVPLAWATLFNNWGQLQQEFKGYLKKIAVMDHEITLFLSAGLFGLAIRDTAFSAYLQSFLLWNAEQSLLFFVLVILMVVLFFALIGIHQIVVIPILASQVSGIDIGFSPEFLALIFIMSWSLSAVLSPLNAINIIVSHCLQRSGLTIGFRWNGTYIMSIISVLMAVIAFYGFL
;
A
#
# COMPACT_ATOMS: atom_id res chain seq x y z
N MET A 1 -16.87 7.28 14.49
CA MET A 1 -16.66 8.54 15.23
C MET A 1 -15.84 9.54 14.41
N VAL A 2 -14.61 9.24 14.00
CA VAL A 2 -13.75 10.13 13.18
C VAL A 2 -14.47 10.67 11.93
N THR A 3 -15.12 9.81 11.16
CA THR A 3 -15.84 10.16 9.93
C THR A 3 -16.93 11.21 10.17
N LEU A 4 -17.76 11.01 11.20
CA LEU A 4 -18.81 11.93 11.56
C LEU A 4 -18.24 13.29 12.02
N THR A 5 -17.14 13.24 12.78
CA THR A 5 -16.46 14.48 13.21
C THR A 5 -15.93 15.26 12.01
N LEU A 6 -15.27 14.60 11.05
CA LEU A 6 -14.77 15.23 9.82
C LEU A 6 -15.92 15.85 9.03
N PHE A 7 -17.02 15.11 8.83
CA PHE A 7 -18.17 15.56 8.08
C PHE A 7 -18.82 16.80 8.71
N VAL A 8 -19.13 16.73 10.00
CA VAL A 8 -19.75 17.84 10.74
C VAL A 8 -18.83 19.07 10.81
N SER A 9 -17.53 18.85 11.11
CA SER A 9 -16.57 19.96 11.15
C SER A 9 -16.43 20.64 9.78
N ALA A 10 -16.44 19.89 8.69
CA ALA A 10 -16.38 20.45 7.35
C ALA A 10 -17.61 21.31 7.02
N LEU A 11 -18.81 20.86 7.37
CA LEU A 11 -20.04 21.65 7.16
C LEU A 11 -20.04 22.93 7.99
N VAL A 12 -19.58 22.86 9.24
CA VAL A 12 -19.45 24.05 10.11
C VAL A 12 -18.43 25.04 9.53
N ILE A 13 -17.25 24.57 9.15
CA ILE A 13 -16.20 25.43 8.55
C ILE A 13 -16.71 26.07 7.27
N ASN A 14 -17.32 25.30 6.35
CA ASN A 14 -17.89 25.83 5.11
C ASN A 14 -18.96 26.89 5.39
N GLY A 15 -19.84 26.64 6.36
CA GLY A 15 -20.90 27.59 6.78
C GLY A 15 -20.32 28.89 7.34
N MET A 16 -19.16 28.85 7.98
CA MET A 16 -18.54 30.02 8.60
C MET A 16 -17.60 30.81 7.67
N THR A 17 -16.96 30.10 6.69
CA THR A 17 -15.84 30.69 5.95
C THR A 17 -16.07 30.82 4.44
N LYS A 18 -17.01 30.07 3.86
CA LYS A 18 -17.23 30.06 2.40
C LYS A 18 -18.45 30.87 1.99
N ALA A 19 -18.33 31.61 0.87
CA ALA A 19 -19.43 32.41 0.33
C ALA A 19 -20.63 31.56 -0.15
N GLN A 20 -20.36 30.34 -0.61
CA GLN A 20 -21.36 29.38 -1.08
C GLN A 20 -21.19 28.03 -0.40
N PRO A 21 -21.56 27.86 0.89
CA PRO A 21 -21.23 26.68 1.69
C PRO A 21 -21.70 25.35 1.11
N VAL A 22 -22.91 25.34 0.52
CA VAL A 22 -23.53 24.15 -0.08
C VAL A 22 -22.77 23.74 -1.33
N VAL A 23 -22.44 24.67 -2.22
CA VAL A 23 -21.70 24.40 -3.47
C VAL A 23 -20.31 23.88 -3.14
N THR A 24 -19.58 24.56 -2.25
CA THR A 24 -18.24 24.11 -1.80
C THR A 24 -18.30 22.74 -1.14
N SER A 25 -19.35 22.42 -0.39
CA SER A 25 -19.53 21.10 0.20
C SER A 25 -19.73 20.01 -0.86
N LEU A 26 -20.53 20.28 -1.90
CA LEU A 26 -20.73 19.36 -3.02
C LEU A 26 -19.43 19.16 -3.83
N GLU A 27 -18.68 20.23 -4.09
CA GLU A 27 -17.39 20.18 -4.76
C GLU A 27 -16.38 19.33 -3.97
N GLY A 28 -16.33 19.47 -2.63
CA GLY A 28 -15.46 18.65 -1.77
C GLY A 28 -15.80 17.15 -1.82
N ILE A 29 -17.09 16.81 -1.91
CA ILE A 29 -17.52 15.43 -2.12
C ILE A 29 -17.11 14.96 -3.53
N GLN A 30 -17.36 15.77 -4.56
CA GLN A 30 -17.08 15.46 -5.96
C GLN A 30 -15.58 15.25 -6.21
N GLN A 31 -14.72 16.03 -5.57
CA GLN A 31 -13.26 15.94 -5.72
C GLN A 31 -12.74 14.54 -5.38
N ASN A 32 -13.35 13.83 -4.42
CA ASN A 32 -12.94 12.51 -4.01
C ASN A 32 -13.66 11.34 -4.71
N LEU A 33 -14.59 11.61 -5.64
CA LEU A 33 -15.26 10.54 -6.39
C LEU A 33 -14.30 9.67 -7.22
N PRO A 34 -13.28 10.22 -7.91
CA PRO A 34 -12.31 9.37 -8.63
C PRO A 34 -11.52 8.45 -7.69
N LEU A 35 -11.20 8.92 -6.48
CA LEU A 35 -10.52 8.10 -5.46
C LEU A 35 -11.44 7.01 -4.92
N LEU A 36 -12.70 7.34 -4.70
CA LEU A 36 -13.71 6.37 -4.29
C LEU A 36 -13.92 5.32 -5.38
N ALA A 37 -13.99 5.72 -6.66
CA ALA A 37 -14.08 4.80 -7.79
C ALA A 37 -12.88 3.85 -7.82
N LEU A 38 -11.66 4.34 -7.63
CA LEU A 38 -10.45 3.51 -7.55
C LEU A 38 -10.60 2.43 -6.48
N ILE A 39 -10.96 2.80 -5.27
CA ILE A 39 -11.04 1.85 -4.14
C ILE A 39 -12.14 0.81 -4.35
N LEU A 40 -13.26 1.24 -4.90
CA LEU A 40 -14.36 0.34 -5.20
C LEU A 40 -14.08 -0.57 -6.40
N LEU A 41 -13.41 -0.12 -7.45
CA LEU A 41 -13.26 -0.87 -8.69
C LEU A 41 -11.99 -1.73 -8.74
N VAL A 42 -10.88 -1.29 -8.15
CA VAL A 42 -9.60 -2.04 -8.18
C VAL A 42 -9.73 -3.51 -7.71
N PRO A 43 -10.52 -3.85 -6.68
CA PRO A 43 -10.69 -5.25 -6.30
C PRO A 43 -11.25 -6.17 -7.40
N LEU A 44 -11.93 -5.63 -8.44
CA LEU A 44 -12.42 -6.40 -9.59
C LEU A 44 -11.27 -7.03 -10.39
N ILE A 45 -10.11 -6.38 -10.46
CA ILE A 45 -8.91 -6.90 -11.12
C ILE A 45 -8.48 -8.26 -10.52
N SER A 46 -8.83 -8.52 -9.26
CA SER A 46 -8.50 -9.78 -8.59
C SER A 46 -9.24 -11.01 -9.17
N ILE A 47 -10.34 -10.81 -9.89
CA ILE A 47 -11.19 -11.91 -10.41
C ILE A 47 -10.41 -12.84 -11.34
N PRO A 48 -9.76 -12.34 -12.41
CA PRO A 48 -8.94 -13.17 -13.29
C PRO A 48 -7.80 -13.90 -12.56
N LEU A 49 -7.18 -13.22 -11.57
CA LEU A 49 -6.07 -13.79 -10.82
C LEU A 49 -6.50 -14.98 -9.97
N LYS A 50 -7.64 -14.87 -9.28
CA LYS A 50 -8.19 -15.96 -8.48
C LYS A 50 -8.56 -17.15 -9.34
N ALA A 51 -9.20 -16.89 -10.49
CA ALA A 51 -9.62 -17.90 -11.44
C ALA A 51 -8.46 -18.70 -12.05
N GLY A 52 -7.29 -18.07 -12.21
CA GLY A 52 -6.11 -18.68 -12.82
C GLY A 52 -5.40 -19.75 -11.98
N GLY A 53 -5.82 -20.00 -10.73
CA GLY A 53 -5.22 -21.02 -9.86
C GLY A 53 -3.78 -20.76 -9.43
N TYR A 54 -3.29 -19.54 -9.62
CA TYR A 54 -1.90 -19.18 -9.37
C TYR A 54 -1.48 -19.29 -7.91
N PHE A 55 -2.42 -19.26 -6.99
CA PHE A 55 -2.16 -19.36 -5.55
C PHE A 55 -1.61 -20.72 -5.13
N TYR A 56 -1.94 -21.79 -5.86
CA TYR A 56 -1.36 -23.12 -5.63
C TYR A 56 0.16 -23.12 -5.82
N SER A 57 0.66 -22.34 -6.78
CA SER A 57 2.11 -22.25 -7.02
C SER A 57 2.84 -21.52 -5.88
N ILE A 58 2.20 -20.52 -5.31
CA ILE A 58 2.73 -19.82 -4.13
C ILE A 58 2.74 -20.77 -2.92
N LYS A 59 1.62 -21.47 -2.64
CA LYS A 59 1.51 -22.46 -1.56
C LYS A 59 2.58 -23.55 -1.69
N PHE A 60 2.83 -24.05 -2.91
CA PHE A 60 3.85 -25.06 -3.19
C PHE A 60 5.23 -24.63 -2.72
N PHE A 61 5.69 -23.44 -3.12
CA PHE A 61 6.99 -22.93 -2.71
C PHE A 61 7.06 -22.62 -1.21
N LEU A 62 6.02 -22.05 -0.63
CA LEU A 62 5.99 -21.76 0.80
C LEU A 62 6.04 -23.03 1.64
N LYS A 63 5.37 -24.10 1.22
CA LYS A 63 5.46 -25.43 1.84
C LYS A 63 6.87 -26.01 1.73
N LYS A 64 7.52 -25.91 0.56
CA LYS A 64 8.89 -26.36 0.34
C LYS A 64 9.89 -25.62 1.23
N TRP A 65 9.59 -24.39 1.63
CA TRP A 65 10.48 -23.52 2.42
C TRP A 65 10.08 -23.41 3.90
N GLU A 66 9.07 -24.17 4.36
CA GLU A 66 8.52 -24.07 5.72
C GLU A 66 9.60 -24.26 6.79
N ASP A 67 10.53 -25.19 6.59
CA ASP A 67 11.65 -25.48 7.52
C ASP A 67 12.88 -24.57 7.33
N ARG A 68 12.86 -23.70 6.33
CA ARG A 68 13.94 -22.77 6.01
C ARG A 68 13.51 -21.33 6.29
N PRO A 69 13.70 -20.80 7.53
CA PRO A 69 13.15 -19.52 7.97
C PRO A 69 13.46 -18.36 7.02
N ARG A 70 14.66 -18.31 6.44
CA ARG A 70 15.06 -17.25 5.51
C ARG A 70 14.31 -17.33 4.19
N LEU A 71 14.17 -18.53 3.63
CA LEU A 71 13.45 -18.73 2.37
C LEU A 71 11.95 -18.54 2.57
N ALA A 72 11.39 -18.99 3.69
CA ALA A 72 9.99 -18.73 4.05
C ALA A 72 9.71 -17.22 4.15
N PHE A 73 10.58 -16.47 4.83
CA PHE A 73 10.46 -15.01 4.94
C PHE A 73 10.54 -14.33 3.57
N PHE A 74 11.55 -14.68 2.76
CA PHE A 74 11.72 -14.15 1.41
C PHE A 74 10.53 -14.49 0.53
N GLY A 75 10.08 -15.74 0.53
CA GLY A 75 8.93 -16.18 -0.26
C GLY A 75 7.64 -15.47 0.12
N LEU A 76 7.36 -15.33 1.41
CA LEU A 76 6.19 -14.62 1.92
C LEU A 76 6.22 -13.13 1.57
N SER A 77 7.32 -12.43 1.87
CA SER A 77 7.44 -11.00 1.61
C SER A 77 7.40 -10.68 0.11
N SER A 78 8.09 -11.48 -0.72
CA SER A 78 8.09 -11.31 -2.18
C SER A 78 6.74 -11.66 -2.81
N SER A 79 6.08 -12.73 -2.34
CA SER A 79 4.73 -13.08 -2.81
C SER A 79 3.74 -11.96 -2.52
N LEU A 80 3.77 -11.40 -1.32
CA LEU A 80 2.90 -10.27 -0.98
C LEU A 80 3.25 -9.02 -1.77
N ALA A 81 4.52 -8.68 -1.93
CA ALA A 81 4.94 -7.54 -2.75
C ALA A 81 4.47 -7.68 -4.21
N LEU A 82 4.35 -8.91 -4.72
CA LEU A 82 3.89 -9.18 -6.07
C LEU A 82 2.36 -9.16 -6.19
N ILE A 83 1.63 -9.81 -5.27
CA ILE A 83 0.17 -9.98 -5.42
C ILE A 83 -0.66 -8.87 -4.77
N SER A 84 -0.11 -8.13 -3.80
CA SER A 84 -0.86 -7.06 -3.13
C SER A 84 -1.27 -5.91 -4.04
N PRO A 85 -0.55 -5.55 -5.11
CA PRO A 85 -1.02 -4.59 -6.10
C PRO A 85 -2.42 -4.88 -6.65
N ILE A 86 -2.77 -6.16 -6.78
CA ILE A 86 -4.06 -6.60 -7.33
C ILE A 86 -5.07 -6.92 -6.23
N LEU A 87 -4.63 -7.61 -5.18
CA LEU A 87 -5.54 -8.10 -4.12
C LEU A 87 -5.70 -7.12 -2.97
N ASN A 88 -4.90 -6.07 -2.93
CA ASN A 88 -4.85 -5.10 -1.84
C ASN A 88 -4.75 -5.82 -0.47
N MET A 89 -5.46 -5.35 0.54
CA MET A 89 -5.47 -5.95 1.89
C MET A 89 -5.92 -7.42 1.91
N GLY A 90 -6.69 -7.87 0.91
CA GLY A 90 -7.09 -9.26 0.75
C GLY A 90 -5.92 -10.22 0.53
N SER A 91 -4.79 -9.72 0.01
CA SER A 91 -3.58 -10.53 -0.21
C SER A 91 -3.06 -11.19 1.05
N VAL A 92 -3.04 -10.46 2.17
CA VAL A 92 -2.57 -10.98 3.46
C VAL A 92 -3.46 -12.11 3.97
N LYS A 93 -4.80 -11.95 3.88
CA LYS A 93 -5.74 -13.01 4.30
C LYS A 93 -5.56 -14.26 3.45
N ILE A 94 -5.49 -14.11 2.13
CA ILE A 94 -5.33 -15.23 1.21
C ILE A 94 -3.98 -15.96 1.45
N VAL A 95 -2.89 -15.23 1.61
CA VAL A 95 -1.58 -15.84 1.91
C VAL A 95 -1.59 -16.51 3.27
N HIS A 96 -2.25 -15.92 4.28
CA HIS A 96 -2.38 -16.53 5.59
C HIS A 96 -3.14 -17.85 5.56
N GLU A 97 -4.31 -17.90 4.89
CA GLU A 97 -5.08 -19.14 4.68
C GLU A 97 -4.27 -20.25 3.99
N MET A 98 -3.35 -19.87 3.07
CA MET A 98 -2.47 -20.86 2.42
C MET A 98 -1.43 -21.47 3.35
N VAL A 99 -0.98 -20.72 4.35
CA VAL A 99 0.13 -21.13 5.23
C VAL A 99 -0.32 -21.46 6.66
N GLU A 100 -1.61 -21.37 6.95
CA GLU A 100 -2.17 -21.64 8.28
C GLU A 100 -1.85 -23.05 8.76
N GLU A 101 -1.84 -24.04 7.85
CA GLU A 101 -1.48 -25.43 8.13
C GLU A 101 0.04 -25.65 8.28
N LEU A 102 0.86 -24.68 7.87
CA LEU A 102 2.31 -24.78 7.94
C LEU A 102 2.83 -24.33 9.30
N LYS A 103 3.89 -24.98 9.77
CA LYS A 103 4.50 -24.68 11.08
C LYS A 103 5.44 -23.48 11.03
N ILE A 104 5.04 -22.40 10.37
CA ILE A 104 5.85 -21.19 10.26
C ILE A 104 5.69 -20.33 11.51
N ASN A 105 6.82 -19.85 12.04
CA ASN A 105 6.82 -19.02 13.25
C ASN A 105 6.02 -17.71 13.04
N PRO A 106 5.10 -17.33 13.97
CA PRO A 106 4.30 -16.11 13.86
C PRO A 106 5.12 -14.82 13.66
N VAL A 107 6.35 -14.76 14.17
CA VAL A 107 7.24 -13.59 13.95
C VAL A 107 7.66 -13.48 12.48
N ILE A 108 7.91 -14.62 11.82
CA ILE A 108 8.22 -14.67 10.38
C ILE A 108 7.01 -14.16 9.60
N LEU A 109 5.82 -14.69 9.90
CA LEU A 109 4.58 -14.31 9.24
C LEU A 109 4.29 -12.80 9.42
N GLY A 110 4.32 -12.28 10.65
CA GLY A 110 3.98 -10.90 10.94
C GLY A 110 4.94 -9.89 10.30
N LYS A 111 6.24 -10.19 10.32
CA LYS A 111 7.25 -9.35 9.66
C LYS A 111 7.11 -9.39 8.14
N SER A 112 7.05 -10.59 7.54
CA SER A 112 6.98 -10.74 6.09
C SER A 112 5.69 -10.17 5.50
N TYR A 113 4.56 -10.30 6.22
CA TYR A 113 3.28 -9.77 5.78
C TYR A 113 3.30 -8.24 5.70
N LEU A 114 3.75 -7.57 6.75
CA LEU A 114 3.81 -6.12 6.74
C LEU A 114 4.84 -5.59 5.74
N ILE A 115 6.05 -6.16 5.70
CA ILE A 115 7.10 -5.71 4.79
C ILE A 115 6.71 -5.93 3.33
N GLY A 116 6.19 -7.11 2.98
CA GLY A 116 5.78 -7.41 1.60
C GLY A 116 4.62 -6.53 1.14
N PHE A 117 3.59 -6.39 1.97
CA PHE A 117 2.44 -5.57 1.65
C PHE A 117 2.80 -4.08 1.49
N THR A 118 3.52 -3.52 2.47
CA THR A 118 3.86 -2.09 2.46
C THR A 118 4.89 -1.73 1.40
N SER A 119 5.75 -2.66 0.98
CA SER A 119 6.61 -2.45 -0.18
C SER A 119 5.81 -2.26 -1.47
N SER A 120 4.70 -3.00 -1.66
CA SER A 120 3.84 -2.81 -2.83
C SER A 120 3.08 -1.47 -2.82
N MET A 121 2.81 -0.91 -1.64
CA MET A 121 2.18 0.42 -1.51
C MET A 121 3.03 1.56 -2.06
N LEU A 122 4.35 1.36 -2.22
CA LEU A 122 5.25 2.42 -2.68
C LEU A 122 5.22 2.64 -4.19
N TRP A 123 4.87 1.64 -4.98
CA TRP A 123 5.03 1.71 -6.42
C TRP A 123 3.75 1.39 -7.21
N SER A 124 2.79 0.73 -6.60
CA SER A 124 1.63 0.27 -7.34
C SER A 124 0.58 1.37 -7.54
N PRO A 125 0.19 1.65 -8.78
CA PRO A 125 -0.85 2.64 -9.08
C PRO A 125 -2.24 2.23 -8.59
N TYR A 126 -2.42 0.95 -8.26
CA TYR A 126 -3.66 0.40 -7.73
C TYR A 126 -3.83 0.61 -6.22
N PHE A 127 -2.83 1.18 -5.56
CA PHE A 127 -2.93 1.61 -4.17
C PHE A 127 -3.36 3.08 -4.07
N ALA A 128 -4.33 3.34 -3.21
CA ALA A 128 -4.78 4.68 -2.91
C ALA A 128 -3.64 5.62 -2.45
N SER A 129 -2.63 5.08 -1.77
CA SER A 129 -1.47 5.85 -1.33
C SER A 129 -0.72 6.51 -2.49
N VAL A 130 -0.44 5.78 -3.57
CA VAL A 130 0.25 6.33 -4.75
C VAL A 130 -0.67 7.29 -5.51
N ALA A 131 -1.91 6.86 -5.75
CA ALA A 131 -2.85 7.61 -6.57
C ALA A 131 -3.22 8.96 -5.95
N ILE A 132 -3.54 8.98 -4.65
CA ILE A 132 -3.92 10.20 -3.92
C ILE A 132 -2.74 11.14 -3.81
N VAL A 133 -1.59 10.64 -3.40
CA VAL A 133 -0.45 11.51 -3.14
C VAL A 133 0.04 12.16 -4.42
N LEU A 134 0.19 11.41 -5.52
CA LEU A 134 0.58 11.99 -6.81
C LEU A 134 -0.42 13.05 -7.29
N TYR A 135 -1.71 12.79 -7.12
CA TYR A 135 -2.75 13.77 -7.45
C TYR A 135 -2.61 15.07 -6.63
N GLU A 136 -2.40 14.96 -5.32
CA GLU A 136 -2.31 16.11 -4.42
C GLU A 136 -1.03 16.94 -4.63
N VAL A 137 0.11 16.31 -4.91
CA VAL A 137 1.37 17.04 -5.16
C VAL A 137 1.55 17.48 -6.60
N GLY A 138 0.65 17.09 -7.52
CA GLY A 138 0.75 17.38 -8.95
C GLY A 138 1.83 16.55 -9.67
N GLY A 139 2.23 15.40 -9.12
CA GLY A 139 3.22 14.51 -9.72
C GLY A 139 2.64 13.59 -10.78
N GLN A 140 3.50 13.10 -11.69
CA GLN A 140 3.14 12.17 -12.76
C GLN A 140 3.61 10.75 -12.43
N PHE A 141 2.73 9.76 -12.66
CA PHE A 141 3.06 8.37 -12.34
C PHE A 141 4.22 7.81 -13.17
N ASN A 142 4.32 8.17 -14.45
CA ASN A 142 5.42 7.76 -15.34
C ASN A 142 6.80 8.24 -14.84
N GLN A 143 6.88 9.40 -14.19
CA GLN A 143 8.11 9.92 -13.59
C GLN A 143 8.35 9.34 -12.19
N TYR A 144 7.28 9.02 -11.47
CA TYR A 144 7.33 8.47 -10.11
C TYR A 144 7.70 6.98 -10.05
N ILE A 145 7.27 6.16 -11.03
CA ILE A 145 7.33 4.69 -10.93
C ILE A 145 8.73 4.15 -10.65
N GLY A 146 9.77 4.77 -11.24
CA GLY A 146 11.16 4.39 -11.00
C GLY A 146 11.59 4.61 -9.54
N LEU A 147 11.19 5.74 -8.94
CA LEU A 147 11.45 6.06 -7.54
C LEU A 147 10.71 5.09 -6.61
N GLY A 148 9.42 4.86 -6.87
CA GLY A 148 8.59 3.95 -6.09
C GLY A 148 9.09 2.51 -6.10
N LEU A 149 9.46 1.98 -7.26
CA LEU A 149 10.04 0.64 -7.40
C LEU A 149 11.39 0.53 -6.68
N THR A 150 12.26 1.53 -6.82
CA THR A 150 13.55 1.56 -6.12
C THR A 150 13.36 1.53 -4.61
N ALA A 151 12.47 2.36 -4.07
CA ALA A 151 12.15 2.39 -2.65
C ALA A 151 11.56 1.06 -2.16
N ALA A 152 10.67 0.43 -2.95
CA ALA A 152 10.09 -0.88 -2.64
C ALA A 152 11.14 -1.97 -2.58
N LEU A 153 12.06 -2.00 -3.54
CA LEU A 153 13.18 -2.95 -3.55
C LEU A 153 14.11 -2.74 -2.35
N ILE A 154 14.43 -1.49 -2.01
CA ILE A 154 15.22 -1.16 -0.82
C ILE A 154 14.51 -1.66 0.44
N GLN A 155 13.20 -1.44 0.59
CA GLN A 155 12.43 -1.95 1.73
C GLN A 155 12.46 -3.47 1.81
N LEU A 156 12.25 -4.19 0.71
CA LEU A 156 12.32 -5.65 0.67
C LEU A 156 13.73 -6.17 1.01
N VAL A 157 14.76 -5.56 0.45
CA VAL A 157 16.16 -5.96 0.72
C VAL A 157 16.51 -5.74 2.18
N ILE A 158 16.22 -4.55 2.74
CA ILE A 158 16.49 -4.26 4.16
C ILE A 158 15.73 -5.23 5.07
N GLY A 159 14.44 -5.47 4.79
CA GLY A 159 13.63 -6.42 5.54
C GLY A 159 14.23 -7.83 5.56
N ASN A 160 14.65 -8.32 4.40
CA ASN A 160 15.28 -9.63 4.26
C ASN A 160 16.66 -9.71 4.93
N LEU A 161 17.49 -8.67 4.82
CA LEU A 161 18.82 -8.61 5.45
C LEU A 161 18.70 -8.58 6.99
N LEU A 162 17.82 -7.75 7.54
CA LEU A 162 17.58 -7.69 8.98
C LEU A 162 17.03 -9.01 9.51
N PHE A 163 16.13 -9.65 8.76
CA PHE A 163 15.62 -10.95 9.15
C PHE A 163 16.71 -12.02 9.09
N ARG A 164 17.56 -12.03 8.06
CA ARG A 164 18.71 -12.95 7.95
C ARG A 164 19.64 -12.85 9.16
N HIS A 165 19.91 -11.65 9.64
CA HIS A 165 20.73 -11.45 10.84
C HIS A 165 20.05 -12.01 12.10
N SER A 166 18.74 -11.78 12.25
CA SER A 166 17.95 -12.25 13.40
C SER A 166 17.71 -13.79 13.39
N SER A 167 17.55 -14.39 12.20
CA SER A 167 17.23 -15.82 12.06
C SER A 167 18.40 -16.76 12.36
N ARG A 168 19.63 -16.26 12.33
CA ARG A 168 20.85 -17.07 12.61
C ARG A 168 20.78 -17.78 13.97
N LYS A 169 20.15 -17.14 14.96
CA LYS A 169 19.90 -17.76 16.28
C LYS A 169 18.82 -18.86 16.24
N MET A 170 17.85 -18.76 15.34
CA MET A 170 16.76 -19.73 15.18
C MET A 170 17.23 -20.99 14.43
N GLU A 171 18.12 -20.82 13.45
CA GLU A 171 18.68 -21.95 12.68
C GLU A 171 19.64 -22.80 13.53
N LEU A 172 20.52 -22.18 14.32
CA LEU A 172 21.44 -22.89 15.23
C LEU A 172 20.74 -23.80 16.25
N SER A 173 19.48 -23.48 16.60
CA SER A 173 18.66 -24.31 17.48
C SER A 173 17.96 -25.49 16.75
N LYS A 174 17.85 -25.44 15.42
CA LYS A 174 17.24 -26.50 14.57
C LYS A 174 18.28 -27.48 14.03
N GLU A 175 19.48 -27.03 13.68
CA GLU A 175 20.57 -27.91 13.19
C GLU A 175 20.93 -29.04 14.18
N ALA A 176 20.58 -28.87 15.46
CA ALA A 176 20.69 -29.89 16.48
C ALA A 176 19.58 -30.97 16.40
N ARG A 177 18.60 -30.89 15.47
CA ARG A 177 17.41 -31.73 15.49
C ARG A 177 17.07 -32.52 14.24
N ASP A 178 17.56 -32.18 13.04
CA ASP A 178 17.12 -32.85 11.80
C ASP A 178 18.26 -33.10 10.77
N GLN A 179 18.58 -34.39 10.65
CA GLN A 179 19.01 -35.01 9.41
C GLN A 179 17.78 -35.63 8.77
N SER A 180 17.21 -35.06 7.73
CA SER A 180 16.15 -35.73 6.95
C SER A 180 16.12 -35.34 5.48
N THR A 181 16.52 -36.35 4.69
CA THR A 181 16.01 -36.86 3.42
C THR A 181 15.75 -35.87 2.26
N GLU A 182 16.66 -35.96 1.29
CA GLU A 182 16.45 -35.59 -0.11
C GLU A 182 15.48 -36.60 -0.79
N THR A 183 14.37 -36.09 -1.30
CA THR A 183 13.49 -36.82 -2.23
C THR A 183 13.67 -36.23 -3.62
N GLY A 184 14.28 -37.02 -4.50
CA GLY A 184 14.63 -36.56 -5.84
C GLY A 184 13.64 -36.99 -6.94
N GLY A 185 13.54 -36.19 -7.99
CA GLY A 185 13.13 -36.59 -9.34
C GLY A 185 11.71 -36.21 -9.79
N LYS A 186 10.65 -36.42 -9.02
CA LYS A 186 9.29 -36.00 -9.37
C LYS A 186 9.01 -34.51 -9.05
N ASP A 187 9.69 -34.01 -8.04
CA ASP A 187 9.55 -32.62 -7.57
C ASP A 187 10.07 -31.58 -8.57
N GLU A 188 11.05 -31.94 -9.43
CA GLU A 188 11.64 -30.98 -10.38
C GLU A 188 10.70 -30.57 -11.52
N ILE A 189 9.87 -31.49 -12.03
CA ILE A 189 8.93 -31.18 -13.11
C ILE A 189 7.79 -30.33 -12.56
N GLU A 190 7.31 -30.66 -11.37
CA GLU A 190 6.27 -29.92 -10.68
C GLU A 190 6.75 -28.51 -10.29
N GLU A 191 7.98 -28.39 -9.80
CA GLU A 191 8.62 -27.11 -9.48
C GLU A 191 8.75 -26.19 -10.70
N LYS A 192 9.18 -26.71 -11.85
CA LYS A 192 9.26 -25.95 -13.11
C LYS A 192 7.89 -25.44 -13.56
N ALA A 193 6.83 -26.26 -13.40
CA ALA A 193 5.47 -25.87 -13.72
C ALA A 193 4.96 -24.73 -12.81
N HIS A 194 5.18 -24.85 -11.51
CA HIS A 194 4.83 -23.81 -10.54
C HIS A 194 5.64 -22.53 -10.75
N PHE A 195 6.93 -22.62 -11.04
CA PHE A 195 7.78 -21.47 -11.37
C PHE A 195 7.28 -20.73 -12.61
N LYS A 196 6.87 -21.46 -13.66
CA LYS A 196 6.25 -20.87 -14.86
C LYS A 196 4.96 -20.10 -14.53
N ASN A 197 4.16 -20.59 -13.58
CA ASN A 197 2.95 -19.89 -13.15
C ASN A 197 3.26 -18.60 -12.37
N LEU A 198 4.33 -18.54 -11.54
CA LEU A 198 4.78 -17.30 -10.92
C LEU A 198 5.21 -16.26 -11.96
N TRP A 199 5.91 -16.67 -13.02
CA TRP A 199 6.25 -15.79 -14.13
C TRP A 199 5.01 -15.25 -14.86
N LYS A 200 3.95 -16.06 -15.00
CA LYS A 200 2.69 -15.58 -15.60
C LYS A 200 2.07 -14.45 -14.75
N ILE A 201 2.05 -14.58 -13.42
CA ILE A 201 1.58 -13.51 -12.52
C ILE A 201 2.43 -12.26 -12.74
N PHE A 202 3.76 -12.40 -12.72
CA PHE A 202 4.68 -11.30 -12.90
C PHE A 202 4.44 -10.56 -14.23
N PHE A 203 4.36 -11.30 -15.34
CA PHE A 203 4.10 -10.70 -16.65
C PHE A 203 2.70 -10.09 -16.77
N MET A 204 1.70 -10.67 -16.11
CA MET A 204 0.36 -10.09 -16.05
C MET A 204 0.38 -8.73 -15.36
N ILE A 205 1.03 -8.63 -14.19
CA ILE A 205 1.16 -7.37 -13.47
C ILE A 205 1.96 -6.35 -14.29
N LEU A 206 3.07 -6.78 -14.89
CA LEU A 206 3.90 -5.94 -15.74
C LEU A 206 3.13 -5.41 -16.96
N SER A 207 2.33 -6.27 -17.60
CA SER A 207 1.45 -5.90 -18.72
C SER A 207 0.42 -4.85 -18.32
N MET A 208 -0.18 -5.00 -17.14
CA MET A 208 -1.16 -4.03 -16.61
C MET A 208 -0.52 -2.67 -16.35
N ILE A 209 0.69 -2.65 -15.76
CA ILE A 209 1.43 -1.40 -15.52
C ILE A 209 1.84 -0.77 -16.84
N PHE A 210 2.38 -1.56 -17.76
CA PHE A 210 2.76 -1.08 -19.09
C PHE A 210 1.57 -0.49 -19.85
N SER A 211 0.41 -1.16 -19.82
CA SER A 211 -0.82 -0.65 -20.42
C SER A 211 -1.26 0.67 -19.80
N LEU A 212 -1.15 0.81 -18.47
CA LEU A 212 -1.46 2.05 -17.77
C LEU A 212 -0.53 3.19 -18.21
N LEU A 213 0.78 2.96 -18.20
CA LEU A 213 1.78 3.96 -18.61
C LEU A 213 1.59 4.38 -20.08
N LEU A 214 1.34 3.42 -20.97
CA LEU A 214 1.08 3.69 -22.38
C LEU A 214 -0.20 4.52 -22.57
N LEU A 215 -1.28 4.17 -21.88
CA LEU A 215 -2.54 4.90 -21.94
C LEU A 215 -2.40 6.31 -21.36
N GLU A 216 -1.72 6.48 -20.23
CA GLU A 216 -1.43 7.79 -19.64
C GLU A 216 -0.66 8.67 -20.61
N TYR A 217 0.38 8.11 -21.25
CA TYR A 217 1.20 8.83 -22.23
C TYR A 217 0.42 9.25 -23.48
N VAL A 218 -0.43 8.37 -24.02
CA VAL A 218 -1.15 8.63 -25.27
C VAL A 218 -2.39 9.50 -25.05
N THR A 219 -3.12 9.30 -23.95
CA THR A 219 -4.43 9.95 -23.74
C THR A 219 -4.37 11.17 -22.86
N HIS A 220 -3.30 11.35 -22.09
CA HIS A 220 -3.15 12.40 -21.06
C HIS A 220 -4.29 12.38 -20.01
N ILE A 221 -5.01 11.27 -19.90
CA ILE A 221 -6.05 11.06 -18.88
C ILE A 221 -5.35 10.77 -17.53
N SER A 222 -5.90 11.31 -16.45
CA SER A 222 -5.33 11.10 -15.12
C SER A 222 -5.22 9.61 -14.76
N MET A 223 -4.14 9.23 -14.08
CA MET A 223 -3.88 7.87 -13.61
C MET A 223 -5.07 7.30 -12.81
N LEU A 224 -5.72 8.10 -11.96
CA LEU A 224 -6.90 7.69 -11.17
C LEU A 224 -8.05 7.17 -12.05
N THR A 225 -8.33 7.89 -13.15
CA THR A 225 -9.38 7.49 -14.09
C THR A 225 -8.97 6.25 -14.86
N LEU A 226 -7.73 6.18 -15.35
CA LEU A 226 -7.22 5.03 -16.10
C LEU A 226 -7.21 3.75 -15.28
N VAL A 227 -6.77 3.81 -14.04
CA VAL A 227 -6.80 2.66 -13.11
C VAL A 227 -8.22 2.16 -12.90
N SER A 228 -9.17 3.08 -12.71
CA SER A 228 -10.59 2.74 -12.56
C SER A 228 -11.17 2.07 -13.81
N LEU A 229 -10.81 2.57 -14.99
CA LEU A 229 -11.21 1.98 -16.28
C LEU A 229 -10.62 0.58 -16.48
N ILE A 230 -9.31 0.43 -16.25
CA ILE A 230 -8.61 -0.86 -16.35
C ILE A 230 -9.21 -1.88 -15.38
N ALA A 231 -9.60 -1.44 -14.19
CA ALA A 231 -10.22 -2.30 -13.18
C ALA A 231 -11.54 -2.92 -13.65
N VAL A 232 -12.26 -2.26 -14.54
CA VAL A 232 -13.48 -2.79 -15.17
C VAL A 232 -13.17 -3.56 -16.46
N ILE A 233 -12.30 -3.01 -17.30
CA ILE A 233 -12.01 -3.57 -18.63
C ILE A 233 -11.31 -4.93 -18.52
N VAL A 234 -10.35 -5.11 -17.62
CA VAL A 234 -9.55 -6.33 -17.48
C VAL A 234 -10.42 -7.56 -17.16
N PRO A 235 -11.32 -7.55 -16.15
CA PRO A 235 -12.20 -8.70 -15.88
C PRO A 235 -13.16 -9.00 -17.04
N LEU A 236 -13.69 -7.96 -17.72
CA LEU A 236 -14.56 -8.12 -18.86
C LEU A 236 -13.84 -8.74 -20.07
N ALA A 237 -12.66 -8.23 -20.39
CA ALA A 237 -11.81 -8.78 -21.45
C ALA A 237 -11.42 -10.22 -21.16
N TRP A 238 -11.04 -10.53 -19.91
CA TRP A 238 -10.75 -11.90 -19.49
C TRP A 238 -11.95 -12.84 -19.66
N ALA A 239 -13.14 -12.41 -19.22
CA ALA A 239 -14.34 -13.23 -19.33
C ALA A 239 -14.71 -13.49 -20.79
N THR A 240 -14.51 -12.51 -21.67
CA THR A 240 -14.78 -12.61 -23.11
C THR A 240 -13.76 -13.53 -23.80
N LEU A 241 -12.46 -13.32 -23.56
CA LEU A 241 -11.38 -14.06 -24.22
C LEU A 241 -11.34 -15.53 -23.80
N PHE A 242 -11.68 -15.84 -22.56
CA PHE A 242 -11.64 -17.21 -22.02
C PHE A 242 -13.02 -17.84 -21.83
N ASN A 243 -14.09 -17.18 -22.28
CA ASN A 243 -15.49 -17.63 -22.15
C ASN A 243 -15.90 -17.95 -20.70
N ASN A 244 -15.44 -17.15 -19.74
CA ASN A 244 -15.62 -17.37 -18.29
C ASN A 244 -16.69 -16.46 -17.66
N TRP A 245 -17.75 -16.15 -18.41
CA TRP A 245 -18.82 -15.26 -17.96
C TRP A 245 -19.54 -15.73 -16.68
N GLY A 246 -19.75 -17.05 -16.55
CA GLY A 246 -20.38 -17.61 -15.35
C GLY A 246 -19.57 -17.35 -14.08
N GLN A 247 -18.24 -17.51 -14.16
CA GLN A 247 -17.33 -17.26 -13.06
C GLN A 247 -17.26 -15.75 -12.75
N LEU A 248 -17.20 -14.89 -13.78
CA LEU A 248 -17.25 -13.45 -13.59
C LEU A 248 -18.51 -13.03 -12.84
N GLN A 249 -19.68 -13.55 -13.22
CA GLN A 249 -20.95 -13.23 -12.56
C GLN A 249 -20.98 -13.67 -11.10
N GLN A 250 -20.45 -14.85 -10.79
CA GLN A 250 -20.38 -15.37 -9.42
C GLN A 250 -19.48 -14.50 -8.54
N GLU A 251 -18.28 -14.21 -9.01
CA GLU A 251 -17.32 -13.35 -8.29
C GLU A 251 -17.85 -11.93 -8.13
N PHE A 252 -18.51 -11.37 -9.17
CA PHE A 252 -19.11 -10.05 -9.12
C PHE A 252 -20.27 -9.97 -8.12
N LYS A 253 -21.12 -10.99 -8.00
CA LYS A 253 -22.14 -11.05 -6.95
C LYS A 253 -21.50 -11.07 -5.54
N GLY A 254 -20.40 -11.82 -5.37
CA GLY A 254 -19.63 -11.79 -4.12
C GLY A 254 -19.01 -10.43 -3.81
N TYR A 255 -18.54 -9.76 -4.84
CA TYR A 255 -17.99 -8.42 -4.74
C TYR A 255 -19.04 -7.37 -4.35
N LEU A 256 -20.25 -7.40 -4.95
CA LEU A 256 -21.33 -6.49 -4.57
C LEU A 256 -21.74 -6.62 -3.10
N LYS A 257 -21.73 -7.86 -2.56
CA LYS A 257 -21.97 -8.08 -1.13
C LYS A 257 -20.88 -7.45 -0.25
N LYS A 258 -19.62 -7.40 -0.72
CA LYS A 258 -18.52 -6.73 0.00
C LYS A 258 -18.66 -5.22 -0.04
N ILE A 259 -19.03 -4.64 -1.18
CA ILE A 259 -19.28 -3.18 -1.27
C ILE A 259 -20.40 -2.77 -0.31
N ALA A 260 -21.45 -3.57 -0.19
CA ALA A 260 -22.59 -3.26 0.67
C ALA A 260 -22.25 -3.12 2.16
N VAL A 261 -21.05 -3.57 2.58
CA VAL A 261 -20.54 -3.43 3.96
C VAL A 261 -19.34 -2.46 4.07
N MET A 262 -19.03 -1.71 2.99
CA MET A 262 -17.95 -0.72 2.94
C MET A 262 -18.46 0.72 3.21
N ASP A 263 -19.58 0.84 3.87
CA ASP A 263 -20.20 2.14 4.22
C ASP A 263 -19.25 3.05 5.02
N HIS A 264 -18.47 2.47 5.92
CA HIS A 264 -17.50 3.22 6.71
C HIS A 264 -16.37 3.79 5.86
N GLU A 265 -15.78 3.00 4.98
CA GLU A 265 -14.71 3.42 4.07
C GLU A 265 -15.24 4.48 3.10
N ILE A 266 -16.39 4.25 2.46
CA ILE A 266 -17.02 5.21 1.54
C ILE A 266 -17.25 6.53 2.25
N THR A 267 -17.86 6.50 3.42
CA THR A 267 -18.16 7.73 4.19
C THR A 267 -16.87 8.43 4.63
N LEU A 268 -15.82 7.69 5.01
CA LEU A 268 -14.52 8.26 5.37
C LEU A 268 -13.90 9.04 4.20
N PHE A 269 -13.91 8.45 3.00
CA PHE A 269 -13.35 9.10 1.81
C PHE A 269 -14.09 10.39 1.42
N LEU A 270 -15.41 10.33 1.41
CA LEU A 270 -16.23 11.49 1.10
C LEU A 270 -16.07 12.59 2.16
N SER A 271 -16.02 12.21 3.44
CA SER A 271 -15.80 13.16 4.55
C SER A 271 -14.41 13.77 4.52
N ALA A 272 -13.39 13.00 4.13
CA ALA A 272 -12.01 13.48 4.02
C ALA A 272 -11.87 14.53 2.90
N GLY A 273 -12.49 14.31 1.72
CA GLY A 273 -12.50 15.29 0.64
C GLY A 273 -13.25 16.55 0.99
N LEU A 274 -14.44 16.41 1.58
CA LEU A 274 -15.21 17.51 2.08
C LEU A 274 -14.42 18.35 3.10
N PHE A 275 -13.77 17.70 4.06
CA PHE A 275 -12.99 18.37 5.09
C PHE A 275 -11.71 19.02 4.52
N GLY A 276 -11.02 18.33 3.61
CA GLY A 276 -9.85 18.88 2.92
C GLY A 276 -10.15 20.18 2.17
N LEU A 277 -11.29 20.23 1.45
CA LEU A 277 -11.73 21.46 0.77
C LEU A 277 -12.22 22.52 1.75
N ALA A 278 -12.90 22.13 2.82
CA ALA A 278 -13.42 23.07 3.82
C ALA A 278 -12.30 23.86 4.53
N ILE A 279 -11.17 23.20 4.85
CA ILE A 279 -10.04 23.88 5.51
C ILE A 279 -9.20 24.72 4.53
N ARG A 280 -9.31 24.51 3.22
CA ARG A 280 -8.58 25.28 2.21
C ARG A 280 -8.96 26.77 2.33
N ASP A 281 -7.98 27.65 2.22
CA ASP A 281 -8.12 29.11 2.35
C ASP A 281 -8.60 29.60 3.74
N THR A 282 -8.46 28.76 4.77
CA THR A 282 -8.70 29.17 6.16
C THR A 282 -7.40 29.65 6.82
N ALA A 283 -7.52 30.37 7.94
CA ALA A 283 -6.36 30.75 8.75
C ALA A 283 -5.55 29.52 9.23
N PHE A 284 -6.21 28.40 9.50
CA PHE A 284 -5.56 27.15 9.84
C PHE A 284 -4.69 26.62 8.68
N SER A 285 -5.22 26.63 7.46
CA SER A 285 -4.47 26.22 6.26
C SER A 285 -3.23 27.10 6.05
N ALA A 286 -3.39 28.43 6.15
CA ALA A 286 -2.28 29.37 6.02
C ALA A 286 -1.21 29.15 7.09
N TYR A 287 -1.61 28.90 8.33
CA TYR A 287 -0.68 28.59 9.41
C TYR A 287 0.05 27.27 9.17
N LEU A 288 -0.67 26.22 8.76
CA LEU A 288 -0.07 24.92 8.47
C LEU A 288 0.93 25.02 7.31
N GLN A 289 0.58 25.76 6.25
CA GLN A 289 1.47 26.00 5.11
C GLN A 289 2.74 26.75 5.59
N SER A 290 2.58 27.85 6.32
CA SER A 290 3.71 28.62 6.86
C SER A 290 4.62 27.77 7.75
N PHE A 291 4.03 26.91 8.58
CA PHE A 291 4.76 25.97 9.42
C PHE A 291 5.58 24.96 8.58
N LEU A 292 4.98 24.38 7.55
CA LEU A 292 5.68 23.42 6.69
C LEU A 292 6.81 24.08 5.88
N LEU A 293 6.55 25.26 5.32
CA LEU A 293 7.56 26.03 4.58
C LEU A 293 8.71 26.46 5.47
N TRP A 294 8.42 26.96 6.67
CA TRP A 294 9.46 27.30 7.65
C TRP A 294 10.37 26.11 7.97
N ASN A 295 9.80 24.90 8.13
CA ASN A 295 10.60 23.68 8.34
C ASN A 295 11.47 23.35 7.13
N ALA A 296 10.95 23.53 5.90
CA ALA A 296 11.70 23.29 4.67
C ALA A 296 12.86 24.28 4.50
N GLU A 297 12.65 25.56 4.87
CA GLU A 297 13.69 26.60 4.87
C GLU A 297 14.82 26.31 5.86
N GLN A 298 14.50 25.71 7.02
CA GLN A 298 15.53 25.31 7.98
C GLN A 298 16.40 24.18 7.45
N SER A 299 15.77 23.12 6.95
CA SER A 299 16.45 21.97 6.37
C SER A 299 15.44 21.00 5.72
N LEU A 300 15.77 20.49 4.54
CA LEU A 300 14.99 19.41 3.89
C LEU A 300 14.88 18.16 4.78
N LEU A 301 15.95 17.83 5.52
CA LEU A 301 15.93 16.74 6.50
C LEU A 301 14.91 17.00 7.61
N PHE A 302 14.87 18.22 8.13
CA PHE A 302 13.94 18.59 9.19
C PHE A 302 12.50 18.55 8.70
N PHE A 303 12.24 19.09 7.50
CA PHE A 303 10.94 19.01 6.86
C PHE A 303 10.45 17.56 6.73
N VAL A 304 11.28 16.67 6.21
CA VAL A 304 10.90 15.24 6.04
C VAL A 304 10.66 14.57 7.38
N LEU A 305 11.50 14.85 8.38
CA LEU A 305 11.30 14.32 9.74
C LEU A 305 9.96 14.78 10.32
N VAL A 306 9.61 16.06 10.15
CA VAL A 306 8.31 16.61 10.62
C VAL A 306 7.15 15.91 9.92
N ILE A 307 7.18 15.74 8.59
CA ILE A 307 6.15 14.99 7.85
C ILE A 307 5.99 13.57 8.38
N LEU A 308 7.11 12.85 8.54
CA LEU A 308 7.11 11.49 9.09
C LEU A 308 6.47 11.45 10.48
N MET A 309 6.90 12.33 11.38
CA MET A 309 6.41 12.36 12.76
C MET A 309 4.94 12.73 12.85
N VAL A 310 4.47 13.69 12.06
CA VAL A 310 3.06 14.10 12.02
C VAL A 310 2.19 12.92 11.52
N VAL A 311 2.57 12.30 10.41
CA VAL A 311 1.80 11.16 9.85
C VAL A 311 1.79 9.98 10.82
N LEU A 312 2.92 9.66 11.46
CA LEU A 312 3.00 8.59 12.45
C LEU A 312 2.16 8.91 13.70
N PHE A 313 2.22 10.13 14.19
CA PHE A 313 1.45 10.56 15.35
C PHE A 313 -0.06 10.39 15.12
N PHE A 314 -0.57 10.94 14.01
CA PHE A 314 -1.99 10.82 13.68
C PHE A 314 -2.43 9.36 13.45
N ALA A 315 -1.57 8.54 12.81
CA ALA A 315 -1.83 7.13 12.65
C ALA A 315 -1.94 6.39 14.00
N LEU A 316 -1.11 6.73 14.98
CA LEU A 316 -1.11 6.09 16.30
C LEU A 316 -2.37 6.41 17.12
N ILE A 317 -2.92 7.60 16.95
CA ILE A 317 -4.20 7.98 17.59
C ILE A 317 -5.44 7.55 16.80
N GLY A 318 -5.24 6.84 15.67
CA GLY A 318 -6.33 6.24 14.88
C GLY A 318 -6.89 7.12 13.78
N ILE A 319 -6.25 8.25 13.45
CA ILE A 319 -6.63 9.04 12.29
C ILE A 319 -5.96 8.44 11.05
N HIS A 320 -6.80 8.02 10.09
CA HIS A 320 -6.31 7.35 8.89
C HIS A 320 -5.49 8.29 8.01
N GLN A 321 -4.39 7.78 7.44
CA GLN A 321 -3.46 8.55 6.60
C GLN A 321 -4.12 9.19 5.39
N ILE A 322 -5.22 8.62 4.92
CA ILE A 322 -6.02 9.13 3.81
C ILE A 322 -6.63 10.53 4.09
N VAL A 323 -6.72 10.90 5.36
CA VAL A 323 -7.14 12.25 5.78
C VAL A 323 -5.93 13.16 5.94
N VAL A 324 -4.92 12.69 6.64
CA VAL A 324 -3.77 13.51 7.05
C VAL A 324 -2.88 13.88 5.87
N ILE A 325 -2.56 12.89 5.02
CA ILE A 325 -1.58 13.09 3.95
C ILE A 325 -2.08 14.04 2.86
N PRO A 326 -3.32 13.95 2.33
CA PRO A 326 -3.82 14.93 1.37
C PRO A 326 -3.82 16.36 1.91
N ILE A 327 -4.18 16.53 3.19
CA ILE A 327 -4.15 17.85 3.85
C ILE A 327 -2.73 18.41 3.87
N LEU A 328 -1.74 17.63 4.26
CA LEU A 328 -0.33 18.07 4.30
C LEU A 328 0.22 18.31 2.89
N ALA A 329 -0.05 17.38 1.96
CA ALA A 329 0.45 17.43 0.60
C ALA A 329 -0.09 18.65 -0.16
N SER A 330 -1.37 18.97 0.00
CA SER A 330 -1.99 20.13 -0.63
C SER A 330 -1.41 21.48 -0.18
N GLN A 331 -0.83 21.56 1.02
CA GLN A 331 -0.20 22.80 1.52
C GLN A 331 1.14 23.13 0.83
N VAL A 332 1.80 22.13 0.28
CA VAL A 332 3.13 22.27 -0.36
C VAL A 332 3.06 22.01 -1.87
N SER A 333 1.90 21.69 -2.40
CA SER A 333 1.67 21.48 -3.83
C SER A 333 1.92 22.77 -4.63
N GLY A 334 2.69 22.65 -5.72
CA GLY A 334 3.02 23.78 -6.60
C GLY A 334 4.00 24.80 -5.99
N ILE A 335 4.56 24.53 -4.81
CA ILE A 335 5.56 25.37 -4.16
C ILE A 335 6.93 24.69 -4.31
N ASP A 336 7.91 25.48 -4.74
CA ASP A 336 9.30 24.98 -4.79
C ASP A 336 9.90 24.94 -3.38
N ILE A 337 9.99 23.74 -2.84
CA ILE A 337 10.62 23.43 -1.55
C ILE A 337 11.94 22.67 -1.72
N GLY A 338 12.51 22.65 -2.92
CA GLY A 338 13.73 21.93 -3.24
C GLY A 338 13.53 20.45 -3.58
N PHE A 339 12.28 19.98 -3.72
CA PHE A 339 11.96 18.63 -4.19
C PHE A 339 11.09 18.65 -5.44
N SER A 340 11.33 17.71 -6.37
CA SER A 340 10.35 17.47 -7.43
C SER A 340 9.02 16.94 -6.85
N PRO A 341 7.89 17.15 -7.54
CA PRO A 341 6.60 16.60 -7.09
C PRO A 341 6.63 15.09 -6.85
N GLU A 342 7.37 14.34 -7.66
CA GLU A 342 7.49 12.89 -7.55
C GLU A 342 8.33 12.47 -6.34
N PHE A 343 9.40 13.22 -6.03
CA PHE A 343 10.21 12.96 -4.83
C PHE A 343 9.45 13.33 -3.57
N LEU A 344 8.70 14.42 -3.61
CA LEU A 344 7.79 14.81 -2.53
C LEU A 344 6.69 13.75 -2.32
N ALA A 345 6.14 13.20 -3.42
CA ALA A 345 5.23 12.07 -3.35
C ALA A 345 5.87 10.86 -2.65
N LEU A 346 7.11 10.52 -2.99
CA LEU A 346 7.82 9.43 -2.33
C LEU A 346 7.90 9.61 -0.81
N ILE A 347 8.18 10.83 -0.33
CA ILE A 347 8.24 11.15 1.11
C ILE A 347 6.89 10.87 1.79
N PHE A 348 5.79 11.35 1.22
CA PHE A 348 4.45 11.13 1.76
C PHE A 348 4.03 9.66 1.72
N ILE A 349 4.30 8.95 0.61
CA ILE A 349 3.97 7.53 0.45
C ILE A 349 4.82 6.67 1.39
N MET A 350 6.10 7.00 1.59
CA MET A 350 6.96 6.36 2.59
C MET A 350 6.40 6.57 4.01
N SER A 351 5.97 7.79 4.34
CA SER A 351 5.34 8.09 5.63
C SER A 351 4.07 7.26 5.84
N TRP A 352 3.27 7.10 4.79
CA TRP A 352 2.08 6.21 4.81
C TRP A 352 2.48 4.76 5.06
N SER A 353 3.43 4.24 4.29
CA SER A 353 3.92 2.86 4.40
C SER A 353 4.45 2.56 5.81
N LEU A 354 5.29 3.42 6.37
CA LEU A 354 5.86 3.25 7.71
C LEU A 354 4.78 3.33 8.81
N SER A 355 3.85 4.26 8.68
CA SER A 355 2.74 4.38 9.62
C SER A 355 1.79 3.17 9.58
N ALA A 356 1.61 2.56 8.41
CA ALA A 356 0.82 1.35 8.25
C ALA A 356 1.43 0.14 8.98
N VAL A 357 2.76 0.06 9.02
CA VAL A 357 3.47 -0.98 9.80
C VAL A 357 3.36 -0.72 11.29
N LEU A 358 3.60 0.53 11.74
CA LEU A 358 3.71 0.86 13.17
C LEU A 358 2.36 0.93 13.87
N SER A 359 1.36 1.55 13.25
CA SER A 359 0.10 1.81 13.93
C SER A 359 -0.71 0.54 14.15
N PRO A 360 -1.06 0.19 15.40
CA PRO A 360 -1.93 -0.94 15.71
C PRO A 360 -3.37 -0.70 15.24
N LEU A 361 -3.73 0.54 14.95
CA LEU A 361 -5.05 0.96 14.48
C LEU A 361 -5.15 1.03 12.95
N ASN A 362 -4.04 0.82 12.24
CA ASN A 362 -4.06 0.74 10.78
C ASN A 362 -4.68 -0.59 10.33
N ALA A 363 -5.51 -0.52 9.27
CA ALA A 363 -6.27 -1.67 8.78
C ALA A 363 -5.40 -2.89 8.46
N ILE A 364 -4.21 -2.72 7.87
CA ILE A 364 -3.33 -3.86 7.56
C ILE A 364 -2.75 -4.48 8.83
N ASN A 365 -2.37 -3.68 9.83
CA ASN A 365 -1.89 -4.19 11.10
C ASN A 365 -3.01 -4.91 11.87
N ILE A 366 -4.24 -4.41 11.82
CA ILE A 366 -5.42 -5.08 12.40
C ILE A 366 -5.62 -6.46 11.73
N ILE A 367 -5.55 -6.54 10.40
CA ILE A 367 -5.68 -7.81 9.68
C ILE A 367 -4.59 -8.79 10.11
N VAL A 368 -3.34 -8.37 10.14
CA VAL A 368 -2.21 -9.23 10.57
C VAL A 368 -2.36 -9.63 12.03
N SER A 369 -2.79 -8.72 12.89
CA SER A 369 -3.07 -9.00 14.32
C SER A 369 -4.13 -10.07 14.49
N HIS A 370 -5.20 -9.98 13.70
CA HIS A 370 -6.28 -10.97 13.72
C HIS A 370 -5.80 -12.33 13.19
N CYS A 371 -5.09 -12.37 12.07
CA CYS A 371 -4.51 -13.59 11.50
C CYS A 371 -3.59 -14.32 12.50
N LEU A 372 -2.75 -13.57 13.21
CA LEU A 372 -1.72 -14.14 14.07
C LEU A 372 -2.13 -14.26 15.55
N GLN A 373 -3.31 -13.75 15.93
CA GLN A 373 -3.78 -13.68 17.31
C GLN A 373 -2.74 -13.00 18.23
N ARG A 374 -2.18 -11.87 17.77
CA ARG A 374 -1.17 -11.07 18.45
C ARG A 374 -1.55 -9.59 18.41
N SER A 375 -1.16 -8.84 19.45
CA SER A 375 -1.49 -7.41 19.49
C SER A 375 -0.73 -6.64 18.38
N GLY A 376 -1.38 -5.65 17.79
CA GLY A 376 -0.79 -4.79 16.75
C GLY A 376 0.44 -4.03 17.25
N LEU A 377 0.49 -3.68 18.55
CA LEU A 377 1.69 -3.07 19.14
C LEU A 377 2.87 -4.04 19.13
N THR A 378 2.66 -5.32 19.42
CA THR A 378 3.72 -6.32 19.35
C THR A 378 4.21 -6.48 17.92
N ILE A 379 3.30 -6.55 16.96
CA ILE A 379 3.65 -6.73 15.54
C ILE A 379 4.33 -5.48 14.99
N GLY A 380 3.78 -4.29 15.21
CA GLY A 380 4.31 -3.03 14.70
C GLY A 380 5.62 -2.63 15.38
N PHE A 381 5.60 -2.44 16.68
CA PHE A 381 6.75 -1.89 17.42
C PHE A 381 7.80 -2.96 17.75
N ARG A 382 7.39 -4.05 18.42
CA ARG A 382 8.37 -5.02 18.92
C ARG A 382 9.03 -5.83 17.80
N TRP A 383 8.24 -6.26 16.80
CA TRP A 383 8.77 -7.08 15.72
C TRP A 383 9.37 -6.27 14.59
N ASN A 384 8.75 -5.15 14.23
CA ASN A 384 9.15 -4.35 13.05
C ASN A 384 9.85 -3.04 13.40
N GLY A 385 10.02 -2.67 14.67
CA GLY A 385 10.64 -1.39 15.07
C GLY A 385 12.03 -1.18 14.50
N THR A 386 12.91 -2.20 14.56
CA THR A 386 14.25 -2.13 13.96
C THR A 386 14.20 -1.92 12.45
N TYR A 387 13.28 -2.58 11.76
CA TYR A 387 13.06 -2.41 10.33
C TYR A 387 12.68 -0.97 10.00
N ILE A 388 11.73 -0.41 10.73
CA ILE A 388 11.26 0.97 10.52
C ILE A 388 12.38 1.98 10.77
N MET A 389 13.13 1.83 11.87
CA MET A 389 14.28 2.70 12.14
C MET A 389 15.34 2.64 11.03
N SER A 390 15.58 1.45 10.48
CA SER A 390 16.52 1.28 9.36
C SER A 390 16.02 1.98 8.09
N ILE A 391 14.72 1.87 7.77
CA ILE A 391 14.14 2.54 6.60
C ILE A 391 14.17 4.06 6.78
N ILE A 392 13.82 4.58 7.96
CA ILE A 392 13.91 6.02 8.26
C ILE A 392 15.37 6.49 8.10
N SER A 393 16.35 5.76 8.64
CA SER A 393 17.76 6.11 8.53
C SER A 393 18.23 6.16 7.07
N VAL A 394 17.81 5.20 6.24
CA VAL A 394 18.14 5.19 4.80
C VAL A 394 17.46 6.36 4.08
N LEU A 395 16.19 6.64 4.36
CA LEU A 395 15.49 7.78 3.79
C LEU A 395 16.19 9.10 4.14
N MET A 396 16.54 9.28 5.42
CA MET A 396 17.25 10.49 5.89
C MET A 396 18.64 10.61 5.24
N ALA A 397 19.36 9.51 5.04
CA ALA A 397 20.65 9.51 4.33
C ALA A 397 20.50 9.90 2.86
N VAL A 398 19.45 9.41 2.16
CA VAL A 398 19.16 9.79 0.77
C VAL A 398 18.84 11.28 0.66
N ILE A 399 18.05 11.82 1.60
CA ILE A 399 17.70 13.26 1.61
C ILE A 399 18.92 14.11 1.93
N ALA A 400 19.76 13.68 2.89
CA ALA A 400 21.01 14.38 3.18
C ALA A 400 21.89 14.46 1.92
N PHE A 401 22.02 13.35 1.18
CA PHE A 401 22.77 13.32 -0.06
C PHE A 401 22.13 14.22 -1.15
N TYR A 402 20.80 14.19 -1.28
CA TYR A 402 20.06 15.03 -2.22
C TYR A 402 20.27 16.54 -1.94
N GLY A 403 20.32 16.93 -0.68
CA GLY A 403 20.58 18.33 -0.28
C GLY A 403 22.03 18.81 -0.50
N PHE A 404 22.95 17.92 -0.87
CA PHE A 404 24.34 18.27 -1.25
C PHE A 404 24.52 18.39 -2.78
N LEU A 405 23.55 17.96 -3.58
CA LEU A 405 23.55 18.08 -5.04
C LEU A 405 22.86 19.37 -5.49
#